data_95ac9afbe5e3b56a4f2a4ef81de9de44
#
_entry.id   95ac9afbe5e3b56a4f2a4ef81de9de44
#
_cell.length_a   1.000
_cell.length_b   1.000
_cell.length_c   1.000
_cell.angle_alpha   90.00
_cell.angle_beta   90.00
_cell.angle_gamma   90.00
#
_symmetry.space_group_name_H-M   'P 1'
#
loop_
_entity.id
_entity.type
_entity.pdbx_description
1 polymer ?
#
loop_
_entity_poly.entity_id
_entity_poly.type
_entity_poly.pdbx_seq_one_letter_code
_entity_poly.pdbx_strand_id
1 'polypeptide(L)'
;QPRSRGLGDVYKRQVVGFIKSGDVRVLASFTDERIPGFESIPTAKEQGIDVIAVNWRGLYTPKGASDASYKKWTEALRKVGASAEWKEAMMANGLAPFNKVGGDFQSYVDGVIGEVRAMSTELGVMK
;
A
#
# COMPACT_ATOMS: atom_id res chain seq x y z
N GLN A 1 -26.25 9.11 -13.83
CA GLN A 1 -24.91 9.71 -13.75
C GLN A 1 -24.12 8.96 -12.70
N PRO A 2 -22.95 8.42 -13.03
CA PRO A 2 -22.05 7.91 -12.01
C PRO A 2 -21.60 9.08 -11.14
N ARG A 3 -21.96 9.04 -9.86
CA ARG A 3 -21.47 9.98 -8.88
C ARG A 3 -19.94 9.84 -8.83
N SER A 4 -19.21 10.90 -9.10
CA SER A 4 -17.77 10.98 -8.90
C SER A 4 -17.49 10.75 -7.41
N ARG A 5 -17.22 9.51 -7.05
CA ARG A 5 -16.54 9.20 -5.80
C ARG A 5 -15.12 9.67 -5.99
N GLY A 6 -14.64 10.43 -5.01
CA GLY A 6 -13.36 11.11 -5.11
C GLY A 6 -12.24 10.20 -5.63
N LEU A 7 -11.32 10.77 -6.35
CA LEU A 7 -10.19 10.15 -7.09
C LEU A 7 -9.28 9.21 -6.27
N GLY A 8 -9.60 8.94 -4.99
CA GLY A 8 -8.85 8.05 -4.11
C GLY A 8 -9.16 6.56 -4.23
N ASP A 9 -10.26 6.17 -4.89
CA ASP A 9 -10.75 4.79 -4.86
C ASP A 9 -11.04 4.21 -6.26
N VAL A 10 -10.27 4.60 -7.23
CA VAL A 10 -10.32 3.90 -8.51
C VAL A 10 -9.62 2.56 -8.30
N TYR A 11 -10.38 1.49 -8.33
CA TYR A 11 -9.89 0.12 -8.22
C TYR A 11 -8.70 -0.08 -9.15
N LYS A 12 -7.52 -0.30 -8.61
CA LYS A 12 -6.27 -0.45 -9.38
C LYS A 12 -6.39 -1.38 -10.59
N ARG A 13 -7.19 -2.43 -10.50
CA ARG A 13 -7.44 -3.37 -11.60
C ARG A 13 -8.16 -2.75 -12.80
N GLN A 14 -9.11 -1.85 -12.57
CA GLN A 14 -9.82 -1.16 -13.66
C GLN A 14 -8.92 -0.13 -14.33
N VAL A 15 -8.13 0.59 -13.55
CA VAL A 15 -7.20 1.60 -14.08
C VAL A 15 -6.11 0.97 -14.94
N VAL A 16 -5.57 -0.18 -14.58
CA VAL A 16 -4.53 -0.87 -15.37
C VAL A 16 -5.03 -1.19 -16.79
N GLY A 17 -6.29 -1.59 -16.94
CA GLY A 17 -6.91 -1.79 -18.24
C GLY A 17 -6.92 -0.51 -19.07
N PHE A 18 -7.38 0.60 -18.49
CA PHE A 18 -7.46 1.90 -19.15
C PHE A 18 -6.08 2.52 -19.46
N ILE A 19 -5.07 2.25 -18.64
CA ILE A 19 -3.68 2.65 -18.94
C ILE A 19 -3.17 1.89 -20.16
N LYS A 20 -3.44 0.58 -20.24
CA LYS A 20 -3.01 -0.25 -21.36
C LYS A 20 -3.73 0.08 -22.66
N SER A 21 -5.02 0.44 -22.60
CA SER A 21 -5.78 0.90 -23.77
C SER A 21 -5.46 2.32 -24.20
N GLY A 22 -4.75 3.10 -23.37
CA GLY A 22 -4.43 4.51 -23.64
C GLY A 22 -5.54 5.49 -23.30
N ASP A 23 -6.65 5.03 -22.72
CA ASP A 23 -7.79 5.87 -22.34
C ASP A 23 -7.50 6.75 -21.11
N VAL A 24 -6.50 6.37 -20.33
CA VAL A 24 -6.07 7.09 -19.12
C VAL A 24 -4.55 7.24 -19.09
N ARG A 25 -4.08 8.44 -18.81
CA ARG A 25 -2.67 8.72 -18.54
C ARG A 25 -2.46 8.93 -17.06
N VAL A 26 -1.58 8.14 -16.47
CA VAL A 26 -1.13 8.34 -15.08
C VAL A 26 -0.09 9.45 -15.06
N LEU A 27 -0.27 10.44 -14.20
CA LEU A 27 0.61 11.60 -14.11
C LEU A 27 1.78 11.37 -13.16
N ALA A 28 1.53 10.68 -12.04
CA ALA A 28 2.53 10.36 -11.03
C ALA A 28 2.10 9.16 -10.18
N SER A 29 3.09 8.48 -9.59
CA SER A 29 2.91 7.57 -8.46
C SER A 29 3.40 8.25 -7.17
N PHE A 30 2.77 7.92 -6.04
CA PHE A 30 3.21 8.39 -4.72
C PHE A 30 4.10 7.37 -4.00
N THR A 31 4.91 6.66 -4.77
CA THR A 31 5.93 5.74 -4.26
C THR A 31 7.30 6.42 -4.26
N ASP A 32 8.22 5.95 -3.41
CA ASP A 32 9.58 6.49 -3.37
C ASP A 32 10.35 6.22 -4.66
N GLU A 33 10.12 5.04 -5.24
CA GLU A 33 10.70 4.61 -6.51
C GLU A 33 9.60 4.26 -7.52
N ARG A 34 9.96 4.22 -8.80
CA ARG A 34 9.01 3.82 -9.86
C ARG A 34 8.54 2.38 -9.66
N ILE A 35 7.28 2.13 -9.94
CA ILE A 35 6.67 0.81 -9.74
C ILE A 35 7.16 -0.15 -10.84
N PRO A 36 7.70 -1.33 -10.50
CA PRO A 36 8.07 -2.34 -11.47
C PRO A 36 6.92 -2.72 -12.40
N GLY A 37 7.17 -2.74 -13.70
CA GLY A 37 6.17 -2.95 -14.75
C GLY A 37 5.39 -1.69 -15.15
N PHE A 38 5.68 -0.54 -14.52
CA PHE A 38 5.11 0.78 -14.83
C PHE A 38 6.18 1.88 -14.81
N GLU A 39 7.37 1.55 -15.27
CA GLU A 39 8.56 2.42 -15.24
C GLU A 39 8.38 3.72 -16.04
N SER A 40 7.40 3.75 -16.95
CA SER A 40 7.03 4.96 -17.70
C SER A 40 6.31 6.02 -16.84
N ILE A 41 5.81 5.63 -15.65
CA ILE A 41 5.11 6.52 -14.74
C ILE A 41 6.12 7.13 -13.77
N PRO A 42 6.35 8.45 -13.81
CA PRO A 42 7.24 9.10 -12.88
C PRO A 42 6.66 9.10 -11.46
N THR A 43 7.50 9.22 -10.44
CA THR A 43 7.03 9.47 -9.08
C THR A 43 6.69 10.95 -8.88
N ALA A 44 5.88 11.27 -7.86
CA ALA A 44 5.62 12.65 -7.45
C ALA A 44 6.91 13.34 -7.03
N LYS A 45 7.80 12.62 -6.35
CA LYS A 45 9.12 13.08 -5.91
C LYS A 45 10.01 13.49 -7.09
N GLU A 46 10.05 12.71 -8.18
CA GLU A 46 10.78 13.07 -9.41
C GLU A 46 10.25 14.35 -10.06
N GLN A 47 8.99 14.72 -9.79
CA GLN A 47 8.36 15.93 -10.29
C GLN A 47 8.40 17.09 -9.29
N GLY A 48 9.21 16.99 -8.23
CA GLY A 48 9.42 18.04 -7.24
C GLY A 48 8.37 18.10 -6.13
N ILE A 49 7.49 17.10 -6.04
CA ILE A 49 6.49 16.99 -4.96
C ILE A 49 6.98 15.92 -3.98
N ASP A 50 7.55 16.34 -2.87
CA ASP A 50 8.11 15.44 -1.85
C ASP A 50 6.99 14.84 -0.96
N VAL A 51 6.19 13.98 -1.57
CA VAL A 51 5.12 13.23 -0.89
C VAL A 51 5.23 11.75 -1.24
N ILE A 52 5.28 10.91 -0.22
CA ILE A 52 5.16 9.47 -0.34
C ILE A 52 3.86 9.05 0.36
N ALA A 53 2.96 8.43 -0.39
CA ALA A 53 1.69 7.91 0.15
C ALA A 53 1.43 6.53 -0.43
N VAL A 54 1.62 5.51 0.39
CA VAL A 54 1.41 4.11 -0.01
C VAL A 54 0.16 3.55 0.65
N ASN A 55 -0.66 2.89 -0.13
CA ASN A 55 -1.79 2.14 0.39
C ASN A 55 -1.33 0.71 0.69
N TRP A 56 -1.24 0.38 1.96
CA TRP A 56 -0.85 -0.94 2.43
C TRP A 56 -2.05 -1.75 2.92
N ARG A 57 -1.92 -3.06 2.98
CA ARG A 57 -2.92 -3.98 3.51
C ARG A 57 -2.27 -4.91 4.50
N GLY A 58 -2.97 -5.22 5.58
CA GLY A 58 -2.47 -6.08 6.64
C GLY A 58 -3.53 -7.05 7.14
N LEU A 59 -3.07 -8.10 7.79
CA LEU A 59 -3.89 -9.05 8.52
C LEU A 59 -3.70 -8.81 10.02
N TYR A 60 -4.79 -8.84 10.75
CA TYR A 60 -4.81 -8.64 12.18
C TYR A 60 -5.40 -9.85 12.88
N THR A 61 -4.87 -10.18 14.03
CA THR A 61 -5.49 -11.14 14.94
C THR A 61 -6.46 -10.41 15.89
N PRO A 62 -7.56 -11.05 16.30
CA PRO A 62 -8.47 -10.46 17.28
C PRO A 62 -7.78 -10.31 18.65
N LYS A 63 -8.28 -9.39 19.45
CA LYS A 63 -7.86 -9.25 20.84
C LYS A 63 -8.13 -10.56 21.59
N GLY A 64 -7.12 -11.05 22.33
CA GLY A 64 -7.19 -12.31 23.08
C GLY A 64 -6.79 -13.56 22.26
N ALA A 65 -6.29 -13.40 21.04
CA ALA A 65 -5.63 -14.50 20.34
C ALA A 65 -4.44 -15.02 21.18
N SER A 66 -4.28 -16.35 21.26
CA SER A 66 -3.15 -16.92 22.01
C SER A 66 -1.82 -16.63 21.33
N ASP A 67 -0.75 -16.52 22.12
CA ASP A 67 0.62 -16.33 21.60
C ASP A 67 1.03 -17.42 20.64
N ALA A 68 0.62 -18.66 20.89
CA ALA A 68 0.86 -19.78 20.00
C ALA A 68 0.20 -19.58 18.62
N SER A 69 -1.05 -19.10 18.60
CA SER A 69 -1.76 -18.79 17.37
C SER A 69 -1.09 -17.62 16.63
N TYR A 70 -0.77 -16.56 17.35
CA TYR A 70 -0.07 -15.41 16.78
C TYR A 70 1.28 -15.80 16.15
N LYS A 71 2.09 -16.58 16.86
CA LYS A 71 3.37 -17.09 16.37
C LYS A 71 3.21 -17.94 15.12
N LYS A 72 2.25 -18.88 15.12
CA LYS A 72 1.95 -19.75 13.97
C LYS A 72 1.61 -18.92 12.73
N TRP A 73 0.72 -17.93 12.85
CA TRP A 73 0.33 -17.08 11.74
C TRP A 73 1.47 -16.18 11.25
N THR A 74 2.25 -15.61 12.15
CA THR A 74 3.43 -14.79 11.82
C THR A 74 4.46 -15.60 11.01
N GLU A 75 4.73 -16.83 11.41
CA GLU A 75 5.65 -17.73 10.70
C GLU A 75 5.10 -18.12 9.31
N ALA A 76 3.82 -18.44 9.23
CA ALA A 76 3.17 -18.77 7.95
C ALA A 76 3.22 -17.58 6.98
N LEU A 77 2.86 -16.38 7.44
CA LEU A 77 2.90 -15.17 6.63
C LEU A 77 4.32 -14.79 6.20
N ARG A 78 5.31 -15.01 7.06
CA ARG A 78 6.72 -14.79 6.71
C ARG A 78 7.15 -15.71 5.56
N LYS A 79 6.78 -16.99 5.63
CA LYS A 79 7.08 -17.96 4.56
C LYS A 79 6.39 -17.60 3.25
N VAL A 80 5.10 -17.30 3.31
CA VAL A 80 4.32 -16.88 2.12
C VAL A 80 4.93 -15.63 1.50
N GLY A 81 5.17 -14.59 2.30
CA GLY A 81 5.71 -13.33 1.80
C GLY A 81 7.12 -13.40 1.23
N ALA A 82 7.90 -14.44 1.61
CA ALA A 82 9.23 -14.69 1.06
C ALA A 82 9.19 -15.51 -0.24
N SER A 83 8.06 -16.16 -0.56
CA SER A 83 7.96 -17.04 -1.73
C SER A 83 7.98 -16.28 -3.05
N ALA A 84 8.46 -16.94 -4.11
CA ALA A 84 8.47 -16.40 -5.45
C ALA A 84 7.04 -16.21 -5.97
N GLU A 85 6.17 -17.18 -5.72
CA GLU A 85 4.76 -17.17 -6.14
C GLU A 85 4.01 -15.96 -5.56
N TRP A 86 4.29 -15.59 -4.30
CA TRP A 86 3.70 -14.40 -3.70
C TRP A 86 4.17 -13.13 -4.40
N LYS A 87 5.46 -13.01 -4.68
CA LYS A 87 6.03 -11.85 -5.37
C LYS A 87 5.45 -11.70 -6.77
N GLU A 88 5.39 -12.79 -7.53
CA GLU A 88 4.80 -12.83 -8.87
C GLU A 88 3.31 -12.44 -8.83
N ALA A 89 2.54 -12.99 -7.89
CA ALA A 89 1.13 -12.66 -7.73
C ALA A 89 0.92 -11.17 -7.38
N MET A 90 1.77 -10.60 -6.54
CA MET A 90 1.74 -9.18 -6.20
C MET A 90 2.01 -8.32 -7.45
N MET A 91 3.10 -8.61 -8.17
CA MET A 91 3.47 -7.88 -9.38
C MET A 91 2.42 -7.99 -10.49
N ALA A 92 1.87 -9.19 -10.71
CA ALA A 92 0.79 -9.41 -11.68
C ALA A 92 -0.47 -8.59 -11.37
N ASN A 93 -0.69 -8.24 -10.11
CA ASN A 93 -1.79 -7.37 -9.66
C ASN A 93 -1.40 -5.88 -9.54
N GLY A 94 -0.23 -5.48 -10.02
CA GLY A 94 0.26 -4.10 -9.94
C GLY A 94 0.53 -3.64 -8.51
N LEU A 95 0.92 -4.58 -7.63
CA LEU A 95 1.25 -4.30 -6.24
C LEU A 95 2.76 -4.46 -6.03
N ALA A 96 3.36 -3.54 -5.30
CA ALA A 96 4.74 -3.68 -4.87
C ALA A 96 4.83 -4.71 -3.73
N PRO A 97 5.81 -5.61 -3.74
CA PRO A 97 6.04 -6.52 -2.64
C PRO A 97 6.34 -5.75 -1.36
N PHE A 98 5.51 -5.95 -0.35
CA PHE A 98 5.67 -5.37 0.98
C PHE A 98 5.39 -6.46 2.00
N ASN A 99 6.43 -6.90 2.70
CA ASN A 99 6.32 -8.02 3.62
C ASN A 99 6.91 -7.65 4.99
N LYS A 100 6.08 -7.07 5.84
CA LYS A 100 6.40 -6.86 7.26
C LYS A 100 5.49 -7.76 8.10
N VAL A 101 6.05 -8.45 9.07
CA VAL A 101 5.31 -9.40 9.93
C VAL A 101 5.73 -9.26 11.38
N GLY A 102 4.80 -9.54 12.28
CA GLY A 102 5.06 -9.50 13.72
C GLY A 102 5.43 -8.10 14.21
N GLY A 103 6.51 -7.98 14.99
CA GLY A 103 6.96 -6.71 15.57
C GLY A 103 7.30 -5.64 14.53
N ASP A 104 7.90 -6.03 13.40
CA ASP A 104 8.23 -5.09 12.33
C ASP A 104 6.98 -4.46 11.71
N PHE A 105 5.91 -5.25 11.58
CA PHE A 105 4.63 -4.74 11.10
C PHE A 105 3.97 -3.84 12.13
N GLN A 106 4.01 -4.22 13.42
CA GLN A 106 3.47 -3.39 14.49
C GLN A 106 4.17 -2.03 14.55
N SER A 107 5.49 -2.00 14.53
CA SER A 107 6.26 -0.75 14.53
C SER A 107 5.93 0.14 13.32
N TYR A 108 5.74 -0.47 12.15
CA TYR A 108 5.32 0.25 10.96
C TYR A 108 3.93 0.88 11.12
N VAL A 109 2.96 0.11 11.63
CA VAL A 109 1.59 0.60 11.88
C VAL A 109 1.59 1.73 12.91
N ASP A 110 2.35 1.59 13.98
CA ASP A 110 2.46 2.62 15.02
C ASP A 110 3.05 3.93 14.45
N GLY A 111 4.04 3.83 13.57
CA GLY A 111 4.58 4.97 12.84
C GLY A 111 3.53 5.66 11.97
N VAL A 112 2.81 4.91 11.14
CA VAL A 112 1.75 5.44 10.28
C VAL A 112 0.64 6.10 11.10
N ILE A 113 0.24 5.49 12.21
CA ILE A 113 -0.76 6.09 13.12
C ILE A 113 -0.26 7.41 13.69
N GLY A 114 1.03 7.46 14.07
CA GLY A 114 1.66 8.69 14.58
C GLY A 114 1.64 9.82 13.54
N GLU A 115 2.05 9.53 12.31
CA GLU A 115 2.06 10.48 11.20
C GLU A 115 0.64 10.99 10.86
N VAL A 116 -0.34 10.08 10.73
CA VAL A 116 -1.72 10.44 10.44
C VAL A 116 -2.30 11.30 11.57
N ARG A 117 -2.00 10.96 12.82
CA ARG A 117 -2.45 11.74 13.98
C ARG A 117 -1.86 13.14 13.99
N ALA A 118 -0.55 13.27 13.76
CA ALA A 118 0.14 14.56 13.68
C ALA A 118 -0.47 15.45 12.59
N MET A 119 -0.59 14.91 11.38
CA MET A 119 -1.19 15.62 10.25
C MET A 119 -2.66 16.01 10.52
N SER A 120 -3.45 15.12 11.10
CA SER A 120 -4.86 15.40 11.44
C SER A 120 -4.99 16.49 12.50
N THR A 121 -4.05 16.58 13.43
CA THR A 121 -4.00 17.64 14.43
C THR A 121 -3.64 18.98 13.79
N GLU A 122 -2.61 18.99 12.92
CA GLU A 122 -2.17 20.18 12.18
C GLU A 122 -3.30 20.76 11.31
N LEU A 123 -4.07 19.88 10.64
CA LEU A 123 -5.21 20.25 9.81
C LEU A 123 -6.48 20.60 10.63
N GLY A 124 -6.43 20.49 11.96
CA GLY A 124 -7.59 20.77 12.84
C GLY A 124 -8.73 19.75 12.73
N VAL A 125 -8.47 18.57 12.14
CA VAL A 125 -9.47 17.49 12.01
C VAL A 125 -9.60 16.70 13.31
N MET A 126 -8.52 16.62 14.09
CA MET A 126 -8.51 16.05 15.44
C MET A 126 -8.20 17.14 16.47
N LYS A 127 -8.96 17.12 17.57
CA LYS A 127 -8.72 17.95 18.75
C LYS A 127 -7.92 17.18 19.77
#